data_f2dd3c76753d3bab7712c24b7f37d18e
#
_entry.id   f2dd3c76753d3bab7712c24b7f37d18e
#
_cell.length_a   1.000
_cell.length_b   1.000
_cell.length_c   1.000
_cell.angle_alpha   90.00
_cell.angle_beta   90.00
_cell.angle_gamma   90.00
#
_symmetry.space_group_name_H-M   'P 1'
#
loop_
_entity.id
_entity.type
_entity.pdbx_description
1 polymer ?
#
loop_
_entity_poly.entity_id
_entity_poly.type
_entity_poly.pdbx_seq_one_letter_code
_entity_poly.pdbx_strand_id
1 'polypeptide(L)'
;MVQTGTLGLLLLFFSGSVYAQDLNSQNSDLDLSSQPARAAESVEVGTGSGSTHPVTMVSVLSPQKRETPRPNSIEPEEQQVYDAALDAFRMADYLDAAQGFVTFLRDYPQSLLADQGWFWLGESRYLARGFDDAVTVMTTLLDYFPDSTFGEAARLRLGASYFELRQYQEAQDVLEDLLELSPDQEILDLAKAMLEDLATQGY
;
A
#
# COMPACT_ATOMS: atom_id res chain seq x y z
N MET A 1 5.05 30.86 5.82
CA MET A 1 3.82 30.13 5.47
C MET A 1 4.24 29.13 4.41
N VAL A 2 4.48 27.89 4.81
CA VAL A 2 5.01 26.84 3.92
C VAL A 2 3.83 26.18 3.24
N GLN A 3 3.87 26.16 1.93
CA GLN A 3 2.86 25.51 1.06
C GLN A 3 3.09 23.99 1.09
N THR A 4 2.58 23.31 2.09
CA THR A 4 2.62 21.84 2.22
C THR A 4 1.51 21.12 1.43
N GLY A 5 0.86 21.83 0.50
CA GLY A 5 -0.37 21.37 -0.13
C GLY A 5 -0.23 20.62 -1.45
N THR A 6 0.88 20.77 -2.17
CA THR A 6 0.96 20.33 -3.58
C THR A 6 1.28 18.84 -3.72
N LEU A 7 2.19 18.31 -2.90
CA LEU A 7 2.61 16.90 -2.96
C LEU A 7 1.51 15.93 -2.54
N GLY A 8 0.79 16.25 -1.46
CA GLY A 8 -0.31 15.41 -0.97
C GLY A 8 -1.48 15.31 -1.97
N LEU A 9 -1.71 16.35 -2.75
CA LEU A 9 -2.80 16.37 -3.74
C LEU A 9 -2.41 15.59 -5.02
N LEU A 10 -1.16 15.70 -5.45
CA LEU A 10 -0.66 15.00 -6.65
C LEU A 10 -0.67 13.48 -6.47
N LEU A 11 -0.31 13.00 -5.28
CA LEU A 11 -0.27 11.58 -4.96
C LEU A 11 -1.66 10.93 -4.73
N LEU A 12 -2.68 11.74 -4.39
CA LEU A 12 -4.07 11.26 -4.33
C LEU A 12 -4.64 10.98 -5.73
N PHE A 13 -4.23 11.74 -6.77
CA PHE A 13 -4.64 11.48 -8.14
C PHE A 13 -4.00 10.23 -8.73
N PHE A 14 -2.79 9.87 -8.31
CA PHE A 14 -2.10 8.65 -8.75
C PHE A 14 -2.81 7.38 -8.27
N SER A 15 -3.39 7.39 -7.06
CA SER A 15 -4.17 6.25 -6.55
C SER A 15 -5.42 5.92 -7.38
N GLY A 16 -5.93 6.87 -8.15
CA GLY A 16 -7.21 6.72 -8.86
C GLY A 16 -7.11 6.39 -10.35
N SER A 17 -6.06 6.81 -11.04
CA SER A 17 -6.04 6.79 -12.50
C SER A 17 -5.34 5.58 -13.10
N VAL A 18 -4.18 5.20 -12.59
CA VAL A 18 -3.40 4.08 -13.15
C VAL A 18 -3.97 2.72 -12.73
N TYR A 19 -4.52 2.61 -11.53
CA TYR A 19 -5.02 1.33 -11.01
C TYR A 19 -6.53 1.11 -11.18
N ALA A 20 -7.29 2.14 -11.54
CA ALA A 20 -8.72 2.01 -11.85
C ALA A 20 -8.99 1.16 -13.11
N GLN A 21 -8.02 1.03 -14.00
CA GLN A 21 -8.18 0.24 -15.23
C GLN A 21 -8.03 -1.27 -14.97
N ASP A 22 -7.12 -1.67 -14.08
CA ASP A 22 -6.95 -3.10 -13.74
C ASP A 22 -8.08 -3.64 -12.86
N LEU A 23 -8.63 -2.80 -11.98
CA LEU A 23 -9.75 -3.19 -11.12
C LEU A 23 -11.07 -3.39 -11.88
N ASN A 24 -11.25 -2.74 -13.03
CA ASN A 24 -12.48 -2.83 -13.80
C ASN A 24 -12.50 -4.01 -14.79
N SER A 25 -11.35 -4.59 -15.11
CA SER A 25 -11.27 -5.74 -16.02
C SER A 25 -11.58 -7.09 -15.36
N GLN A 26 -11.48 -7.18 -14.03
CA GLN A 26 -11.76 -8.41 -13.29
C GLN A 26 -13.19 -8.53 -12.75
N ASN A 27 -13.95 -7.42 -12.71
CA ASN A 27 -15.29 -7.38 -12.09
C ASN A 27 -16.47 -7.48 -13.09
N SER A 28 -16.25 -7.82 -14.34
CA SER A 28 -17.33 -7.84 -15.34
C SER A 28 -18.21 -9.12 -15.36
N ASP A 29 -17.91 -10.12 -14.52
CA ASP A 29 -18.61 -11.43 -14.59
C ASP A 29 -19.31 -11.89 -13.30
N LEU A 30 -19.53 -11.03 -12.30
CA LEU A 30 -20.26 -11.42 -11.08
C LEU A 30 -21.62 -10.73 -10.97
N ASP A 31 -22.66 -11.49 -11.29
CA ASP A 31 -24.08 -11.17 -11.05
C ASP A 31 -24.41 -11.18 -9.54
N LEU A 32 -24.57 -9.98 -8.94
CA LEU A 32 -24.87 -9.76 -7.52
C LEU A 32 -26.38 -9.63 -7.27
N SER A 33 -27.16 -10.65 -7.57
CA SER A 33 -28.58 -10.66 -7.23
C SER A 33 -29.00 -11.83 -6.33
N SER A 34 -28.38 -11.99 -5.14
CA SER A 34 -29.00 -12.77 -4.05
C SER A 34 -28.12 -12.86 -2.80
N GLN A 35 -28.29 -12.00 -1.82
CA GLN A 35 -27.93 -12.34 -0.44
C GLN A 35 -28.89 -11.71 0.59
N PRO A 36 -29.38 -12.49 1.56
CA PRO A 36 -30.15 -11.98 2.68
C PRO A 36 -29.26 -11.55 3.85
N ALA A 37 -29.63 -10.43 4.46
CA ALA A 37 -29.00 -9.84 5.64
C ALA A 37 -28.89 -10.84 6.83
N ARG A 38 -27.74 -10.87 7.50
CA ARG A 38 -27.58 -11.50 8.81
C ARG A 38 -27.03 -10.52 9.85
N ALA A 39 -27.64 -10.65 11.04
CA ALA A 39 -27.61 -9.76 12.18
C ALA A 39 -26.26 -9.64 12.87
N ALA A 40 -26.01 -8.45 13.45
CA ALA A 40 -24.91 -8.11 14.32
C ALA A 40 -25.00 -8.87 15.66
N GLU A 41 -23.89 -9.46 16.09
CA GLU A 41 -23.70 -9.99 17.44
C GLU A 41 -22.57 -9.21 18.13
N SER A 42 -22.90 -8.61 19.26
CA SER A 42 -22.04 -7.74 20.05
C SER A 42 -21.09 -8.53 20.92
N VAL A 43 -19.78 -8.25 20.84
CA VAL A 43 -18.74 -8.79 21.75
C VAL A 43 -18.23 -7.69 22.66
N GLU A 44 -18.25 -7.97 23.97
CA GLU A 44 -17.88 -7.07 25.07
C GLU A 44 -16.37 -6.76 25.10
N VAL A 45 -16.07 -5.48 25.41
CA VAL A 45 -14.72 -4.94 25.55
C VAL A 45 -14.21 -5.17 26.98
N GLY A 46 -13.15 -5.96 27.11
CA GLY A 46 -12.37 -6.08 28.35
C GLY A 46 -11.36 -4.92 28.48
N THR A 47 -11.50 -4.11 29.52
CA THR A 47 -10.57 -3.02 29.86
C THR A 47 -9.30 -3.58 30.50
N GLY A 48 -8.16 -3.48 29.79
CA GLY A 48 -6.82 -3.72 30.31
C GLY A 48 -5.93 -2.50 30.10
N SER A 49 -5.65 -1.76 31.17
CA SER A 49 -4.71 -0.66 31.21
C SER A 49 -3.28 -1.18 31.09
N GLY A 50 -2.60 -0.87 30.00
CA GLY A 50 -1.19 -1.15 29.80
C GLY A 50 -0.61 -0.16 28.78
N SER A 51 0.34 0.66 29.22
CA SER A 51 1.14 1.54 28.37
C SER A 51 1.86 0.71 27.31
N THR A 52 1.40 0.78 26.08
CA THR A 52 2.05 0.13 24.94
C THR A 52 2.39 1.19 23.91
N HIS A 53 3.70 1.39 23.70
CA HIS A 53 4.18 1.91 22.42
C HIS A 53 3.54 1.06 21.32
N PRO A 54 3.06 1.66 20.20
CA PRO A 54 2.50 0.88 19.12
C PRO A 54 3.60 -0.04 18.60
N VAL A 55 3.47 -1.33 18.90
CA VAL A 55 4.28 -2.36 18.25
C VAL A 55 3.88 -2.28 16.77
N THR A 56 4.81 -1.86 15.93
CA THR A 56 4.60 -1.76 14.48
C THR A 56 4.14 -3.12 13.99
N MET A 57 2.87 -3.23 13.59
CA MET A 57 2.24 -4.50 13.15
C MET A 57 3.00 -5.15 11.98
N VAL A 58 3.79 -4.35 11.27
CA VAL A 58 4.68 -4.80 10.18
C VAL A 58 5.76 -5.79 10.66
N SER A 59 6.23 -5.67 11.92
CA SER A 59 7.21 -6.60 12.50
C SER A 59 6.73 -8.06 12.61
N VAL A 60 5.43 -8.29 12.48
CA VAL A 60 4.83 -9.64 12.59
C VAL A 60 4.70 -10.31 11.21
N LEU A 61 4.74 -9.52 10.13
CA LEU A 61 4.65 -10.01 8.76
C LEU A 61 6.06 -10.35 8.26
N SER A 62 6.35 -11.63 8.12
CA SER A 62 7.55 -12.09 7.41
C SER A 62 7.13 -12.57 6.03
N PRO A 63 7.50 -11.86 4.95
CA PRO A 63 7.21 -12.33 3.60
C PRO A 63 7.86 -13.70 3.40
N GLN A 64 7.09 -14.64 2.89
CA GLN A 64 7.61 -15.96 2.57
C GLN A 64 8.37 -15.88 1.24
N LYS A 65 9.69 -16.04 1.26
CA LYS A 65 10.46 -16.23 0.03
C LYS A 65 9.92 -17.47 -0.69
N ARG A 66 9.50 -17.30 -1.94
CA ARG A 66 8.81 -18.34 -2.69
C ARG A 66 9.72 -19.55 -2.95
N GLU A 67 9.52 -20.61 -2.20
CA GLU A 67 10.12 -21.92 -2.44
C GLU A 67 9.13 -22.93 -3.07
N THR A 68 7.84 -22.56 -3.12
CA THR A 68 6.77 -23.40 -3.69
C THR A 68 6.21 -22.79 -4.96
N PRO A 69 5.70 -23.59 -5.93
CA PRO A 69 4.96 -23.08 -7.07
C PRO A 69 3.77 -22.24 -6.61
N ARG A 70 3.53 -21.11 -7.29
CA ARG A 70 2.33 -20.30 -7.00
C ARG A 70 1.08 -21.15 -7.16
N PRO A 71 0.03 -20.95 -6.34
CA PRO A 71 -1.27 -21.47 -6.63
C PRO A 71 -1.71 -21.01 -8.02
N ASN A 72 -2.45 -21.86 -8.74
CA ASN A 72 -2.89 -21.55 -10.10
C ASN A 72 -4.16 -20.69 -10.15
N SER A 73 -4.76 -20.41 -8.98
CA SER A 73 -6.01 -19.65 -8.84
C SER A 73 -6.04 -18.96 -7.48
N ILE A 74 -6.81 -17.89 -7.40
CA ILE A 74 -7.15 -17.21 -6.16
C ILE A 74 -8.39 -17.93 -5.59
N GLU A 75 -8.35 -18.33 -4.32
CA GLU A 75 -9.49 -18.96 -3.69
C GLU A 75 -10.54 -17.92 -3.28
N PRO A 76 -11.86 -18.26 -3.30
CA PRO A 76 -12.92 -17.29 -3.02
C PRO A 76 -12.81 -16.61 -1.65
N GLU A 77 -12.39 -17.33 -0.61
CA GLU A 77 -12.18 -16.78 0.74
C GLU A 77 -11.02 -15.78 0.76
N GLU A 78 -9.94 -16.08 0.04
CA GLU A 78 -8.78 -15.23 -0.12
C GLU A 78 -9.16 -13.90 -0.81
N GLN A 79 -9.90 -14.00 -1.92
CA GLN A 79 -10.42 -12.85 -2.65
C GLN A 79 -11.33 -11.98 -1.76
N GLN A 80 -12.22 -12.61 -0.98
CA GLN A 80 -13.14 -11.89 -0.11
C GLN A 80 -12.41 -11.08 0.98
N VAL A 81 -11.35 -11.64 1.59
CA VAL A 81 -10.55 -10.93 2.59
C VAL A 81 -9.81 -9.76 1.96
N TYR A 82 -9.23 -9.95 0.77
CA TYR A 82 -8.57 -8.89 0.01
C TYR A 82 -9.55 -7.77 -0.36
N ASP A 83 -10.70 -8.09 -0.92
CA ASP A 83 -11.70 -7.12 -1.37
C ASP A 83 -12.26 -6.30 -0.20
N ALA A 84 -12.49 -6.91 0.96
CA ALA A 84 -12.93 -6.19 2.16
C ALA A 84 -11.90 -5.14 2.61
N ALA A 85 -10.60 -5.44 2.56
CA ALA A 85 -9.54 -4.49 2.86
C ALA A 85 -9.48 -3.37 1.82
N LEU A 86 -9.66 -3.71 0.55
CA LEU A 86 -9.66 -2.73 -0.54
C LEU A 86 -10.88 -1.81 -0.49
N ASP A 87 -12.03 -2.30 -0.06
CA ASP A 87 -13.23 -1.50 0.15
C ASP A 87 -13.05 -0.49 1.31
N ALA A 88 -12.44 -0.90 2.43
CA ALA A 88 -12.05 0.03 3.49
C ALA A 88 -11.12 1.13 2.96
N PHE A 89 -10.13 0.78 2.13
CA PHE A 89 -9.24 1.75 1.47
C PHE A 89 -10.02 2.74 0.59
N ARG A 90 -10.96 2.27 -0.23
CA ARG A 90 -11.82 3.11 -1.09
C ARG A 90 -12.72 4.05 -0.29
N MET A 91 -13.13 3.64 0.92
CA MET A 91 -13.90 4.47 1.85
C MET A 91 -13.01 5.48 2.62
N ALA A 92 -11.70 5.50 2.35
CA ALA A 92 -10.68 6.28 3.05
C ALA A 92 -10.49 5.88 4.54
N ASP A 93 -10.95 4.70 4.93
CA ASP A 93 -10.74 4.11 6.25
C ASP A 93 -9.37 3.42 6.30
N TYR A 94 -8.30 4.22 6.15
CA TYR A 94 -6.94 3.72 5.90
C TYR A 94 -6.38 2.87 7.04
N LEU A 95 -6.78 3.10 8.29
CA LEU A 95 -6.36 2.26 9.41
C LEU A 95 -7.00 0.86 9.34
N ASP A 96 -8.27 0.80 9.01
CA ASP A 96 -9.01 -0.46 8.85
C ASP A 96 -8.52 -1.20 7.59
N ALA A 97 -8.27 -0.48 6.50
CA ALA A 97 -7.66 -1.03 5.29
C ALA A 97 -6.29 -1.66 5.60
N ALA A 98 -5.41 -0.94 6.30
CA ALA A 98 -4.11 -1.47 6.70
C ALA A 98 -4.24 -2.73 7.55
N GLN A 99 -5.17 -2.76 8.50
CA GLN A 99 -5.43 -3.95 9.32
C GLN A 99 -5.96 -5.12 8.48
N GLY A 100 -6.84 -4.85 7.52
CA GLY A 100 -7.36 -5.83 6.56
C GLY A 100 -6.26 -6.45 5.72
N PHE A 101 -5.37 -5.63 5.14
CA PHE A 101 -4.23 -6.13 4.35
C PHE A 101 -3.21 -6.89 5.21
N VAL A 102 -2.96 -6.50 6.47
CA VAL A 102 -2.16 -7.28 7.40
C VAL A 102 -2.78 -8.67 7.62
N THR A 103 -4.10 -8.73 7.82
CA THR A 103 -4.82 -10.00 7.98
C THR A 103 -4.70 -10.86 6.73
N PHE A 104 -4.94 -10.28 5.54
CA PHE A 104 -4.80 -10.95 4.26
C PHE A 104 -3.39 -11.54 4.07
N LEU A 105 -2.34 -10.74 4.25
CA LEU A 105 -0.95 -11.17 4.06
C LEU A 105 -0.49 -12.23 5.08
N ARG A 106 -1.03 -12.18 6.30
CA ARG A 106 -0.77 -13.20 7.31
C ARG A 106 -1.41 -14.55 6.95
N ASP A 107 -2.66 -14.51 6.51
CA ASP A 107 -3.46 -15.72 6.28
C ASP A 107 -3.17 -16.32 4.88
N TYR A 108 -2.81 -15.49 3.91
CA TYR A 108 -2.54 -15.87 2.51
C TYR A 108 -1.17 -15.38 1.99
N PRO A 109 -0.05 -15.71 2.65
CA PRO A 109 1.27 -15.16 2.30
C PRO A 109 1.79 -15.61 0.93
N GLN A 110 1.22 -16.68 0.36
CA GLN A 110 1.59 -17.22 -0.95
C GLN A 110 0.61 -16.83 -2.07
N SER A 111 -0.39 -16.02 -1.74
CA SER A 111 -1.40 -15.55 -2.68
C SER A 111 -0.79 -14.96 -3.97
N LEU A 112 -1.53 -15.10 -5.06
CA LEU A 112 -1.24 -14.37 -6.29
C LEU A 112 -1.41 -12.85 -6.12
N LEU A 113 -2.19 -12.42 -5.10
CA LEU A 113 -2.44 -11.04 -4.75
C LEU A 113 -1.48 -10.52 -3.65
N ALA A 114 -0.48 -11.30 -3.24
CA ALA A 114 0.37 -10.92 -2.11
C ALA A 114 1.15 -9.62 -2.35
N ASP A 115 1.72 -9.44 -3.54
CA ASP A 115 2.43 -8.21 -3.90
C ASP A 115 1.50 -6.99 -3.94
N GLN A 116 0.27 -7.15 -4.47
CA GLN A 116 -0.76 -6.13 -4.40
C GLN A 116 -1.16 -5.82 -2.95
N GLY A 117 -1.32 -6.85 -2.12
CA GLY A 117 -1.63 -6.70 -0.69
C GLY A 117 -0.55 -5.90 0.04
N TRP A 118 0.73 -6.14 -0.25
CA TRP A 118 1.85 -5.36 0.28
C TRP A 118 1.79 -3.90 -0.19
N PHE A 119 1.52 -3.67 -1.47
CA PHE A 119 1.39 -2.32 -2.02
C PHE A 119 0.26 -1.54 -1.33
N TRP A 120 -0.95 -2.10 -1.27
CA TRP A 120 -2.08 -1.41 -0.64
C TRP A 120 -1.92 -1.24 0.87
N LEU A 121 -1.21 -2.15 1.55
CA LEU A 121 -0.81 -1.95 2.94
C LEU A 121 0.07 -0.71 3.09
N GLY A 122 1.09 -0.57 2.25
CA GLY A 122 1.99 0.59 2.26
C GLY A 122 1.25 1.90 1.95
N GLU A 123 0.36 1.91 0.94
CA GLU A 123 -0.51 3.05 0.62
C GLU A 123 -1.39 3.43 1.81
N SER A 124 -2.02 2.43 2.45
CA SER A 124 -2.87 2.65 3.63
C SER A 124 -2.07 3.26 4.78
N ARG A 125 -0.85 2.76 5.03
CA ARG A 125 0.05 3.30 6.06
C ARG A 125 0.46 4.73 5.76
N TYR A 126 0.84 5.02 4.52
CA TYR A 126 1.20 6.38 4.10
C TYR A 126 0.04 7.36 4.31
N LEU A 127 -1.18 7.01 3.82
CA LEU A 127 -2.35 7.87 3.91
C LEU A 127 -2.85 8.03 5.36
N ALA A 128 -2.64 7.02 6.21
CA ALA A 128 -2.84 7.11 7.66
C ALA A 128 -1.72 7.90 8.37
N ARG A 129 -0.75 8.48 7.64
CA ARG A 129 0.43 9.21 8.13
C ARG A 129 1.41 8.37 8.97
N GLY A 130 1.38 7.07 8.82
CA GLY A 130 2.35 6.12 9.38
C GLY A 130 3.55 5.94 8.43
N PHE A 131 4.33 7.00 8.21
CA PHE A 131 5.36 7.04 7.18
C PHE A 131 6.50 6.04 7.41
N ASP A 132 6.92 5.82 8.67
CA ASP A 132 7.93 4.79 9.01
C ASP A 132 7.44 3.38 8.65
N ASP A 133 6.15 3.10 8.91
CA ASP A 133 5.52 1.84 8.53
C ASP A 133 5.44 1.72 7.00
N ALA A 134 5.09 2.81 6.31
CA ALA A 134 5.03 2.83 4.84
C ALA A 134 6.41 2.55 4.22
N VAL A 135 7.48 3.14 4.74
CA VAL A 135 8.88 2.84 4.33
C VAL A 135 9.16 1.36 4.48
N THR A 136 8.86 0.79 5.66
CA THR A 136 9.12 -0.64 5.92
C THR A 136 8.35 -1.55 4.97
N VAL A 137 7.07 -1.25 4.73
CA VAL A 137 6.19 -2.05 3.86
C VAL A 137 6.63 -1.96 2.40
N MET A 138 6.91 -0.75 1.89
CA MET A 138 7.31 -0.56 0.49
C MET A 138 8.68 -1.19 0.22
N THR A 139 9.64 -1.06 1.14
CA THR A 139 10.94 -1.74 1.04
C THR A 139 10.75 -3.26 1.01
N THR A 140 9.88 -3.79 1.87
CA THR A 140 9.57 -5.23 1.90
C THR A 140 8.98 -5.70 0.57
N LEU A 141 8.05 -4.94 -0.02
CA LEU A 141 7.49 -5.25 -1.34
C LEU A 141 8.61 -5.34 -2.39
N LEU A 142 9.48 -4.34 -2.46
CA LEU A 142 10.56 -4.27 -3.45
C LEU A 142 11.58 -5.40 -3.30
N ASP A 143 11.89 -5.80 -2.07
CA ASP A 143 12.86 -6.86 -1.77
C ASP A 143 12.34 -8.26 -2.09
N TYR A 144 11.06 -8.52 -1.79
CA TYR A 144 10.48 -9.87 -1.91
C TYR A 144 9.73 -10.11 -3.22
N PHE A 145 9.32 -9.03 -3.90
CA PHE A 145 8.58 -9.09 -5.16
C PHE A 145 9.22 -8.16 -6.21
N PRO A 146 10.49 -8.39 -6.58
CA PRO A 146 11.22 -7.50 -7.50
C PRO A 146 10.57 -7.39 -8.89
N ASP A 147 9.80 -8.41 -9.29
CA ASP A 147 9.06 -8.45 -10.56
C ASP A 147 7.61 -7.96 -10.44
N SER A 148 7.23 -7.36 -9.31
CA SER A 148 5.86 -6.83 -9.13
C SER A 148 5.60 -5.67 -10.07
N THR A 149 4.42 -5.66 -10.68
CA THR A 149 3.93 -4.53 -11.49
C THR A 149 3.74 -3.25 -10.66
N PHE A 150 3.71 -3.36 -9.33
CA PHE A 150 3.63 -2.23 -8.39
C PHE A 150 5.01 -1.67 -8.00
N GLY A 151 6.11 -2.24 -8.51
CA GLY A 151 7.47 -1.89 -8.09
C GLY A 151 7.82 -0.40 -8.29
N GLU A 152 7.43 0.19 -9.42
CA GLU A 152 7.68 1.61 -9.70
C GLU A 152 6.86 2.53 -8.80
N ALA A 153 5.56 2.24 -8.65
CA ALA A 153 4.68 2.97 -7.75
C ALA A 153 5.12 2.85 -6.28
N ALA A 154 5.62 1.68 -5.89
CA ALA A 154 6.16 1.46 -4.55
C ALA A 154 7.42 2.31 -4.30
N ARG A 155 8.33 2.45 -5.29
CA ARG A 155 9.49 3.35 -5.17
C ARG A 155 9.07 4.81 -5.06
N LEU A 156 8.09 5.24 -5.86
CA LEU A 156 7.57 6.59 -5.78
C LEU A 156 6.98 6.88 -4.38
N ARG A 157 6.21 5.93 -3.84
CA ARG A 157 5.63 6.05 -2.49
C ARG A 157 6.71 6.00 -1.40
N LEU A 158 7.76 5.19 -1.59
CA LEU A 158 8.91 5.12 -0.70
C LEU A 158 9.63 6.47 -0.63
N GLY A 159 9.91 7.08 -1.80
CA GLY A 159 10.48 8.44 -1.87
C GLY A 159 9.61 9.48 -1.16
N ALA A 160 8.28 9.44 -1.38
CA ALA A 160 7.33 10.31 -0.69
C ALA A 160 7.35 10.10 0.85
N SER A 161 7.46 8.84 1.30
CA SER A 161 7.50 8.52 2.72
C SER A 161 8.77 9.06 3.38
N TYR A 162 9.92 8.91 2.73
CA TYR A 162 11.19 9.50 3.18
C TYR A 162 11.13 11.02 3.23
N PHE A 163 10.50 11.66 2.23
CA PHE A 163 10.30 13.11 2.21
C PHE A 163 9.49 13.59 3.43
N GLU A 164 8.39 12.95 3.74
CA GLU A 164 7.55 13.27 4.91
C GLU A 164 8.29 13.07 6.25
N LEU A 165 9.18 12.08 6.31
CA LEU A 165 10.07 11.82 7.46
C LEU A 165 11.26 12.79 7.52
N ARG A 166 11.43 13.68 6.53
CA ARG A 166 12.58 14.58 6.38
C ARG A 166 13.91 13.84 6.16
N GLN A 167 13.86 12.62 5.70
CA GLN A 167 14.99 11.82 5.26
C GLN A 167 15.25 12.13 3.77
N TYR A 168 15.71 13.35 3.53
CA TYR A 168 15.73 13.92 2.19
C TYR A 168 16.76 13.26 1.27
N GLN A 169 17.89 12.79 1.83
CA GLN A 169 18.88 12.07 1.04
C GLN A 169 18.34 10.73 0.55
N GLU A 170 17.69 9.98 1.45
CA GLU A 170 17.07 8.70 1.12
C GLU A 170 15.92 8.89 0.11
N ALA A 171 15.16 9.98 0.23
CA ALA A 171 14.13 10.33 -0.74
C ALA A 171 14.73 10.61 -2.12
N GLN A 172 15.82 11.39 -2.17
CA GLN A 172 16.52 11.71 -3.42
C GLN A 172 17.07 10.45 -4.08
N ASP A 173 17.79 9.61 -3.32
CA ASP A 173 18.41 8.39 -3.84
C ASP A 173 17.37 7.47 -4.50
N VAL A 174 16.24 7.23 -3.83
CA VAL A 174 15.16 6.37 -4.37
C VAL A 174 14.51 6.97 -5.62
N LEU A 175 14.30 8.29 -5.64
CA LEU A 175 13.67 8.96 -6.79
C LEU A 175 14.61 9.06 -7.99
N GLU A 176 15.92 9.27 -7.77
CA GLU A 176 16.94 9.25 -8.84
C GLU A 176 17.05 7.86 -9.45
N ASP A 177 17.10 6.79 -8.64
CA ASP A 177 17.05 5.41 -9.12
C ASP A 177 15.81 5.13 -9.96
N LEU A 178 14.65 5.68 -9.55
CA LEU A 178 13.40 5.52 -10.30
C LEU A 178 13.47 6.19 -11.68
N LEU A 179 14.14 7.34 -11.82
CA LEU A 179 14.33 8.00 -13.11
C LEU A 179 15.14 7.15 -14.11
N GLU A 180 16.03 6.29 -13.61
CA GLU A 180 16.84 5.40 -14.45
C GLU A 180 16.11 4.10 -14.81
N LEU A 181 15.22 3.63 -13.95
CA LEU A 181 14.61 2.31 -14.05
C LEU A 181 13.24 2.31 -14.72
N SER A 182 12.46 3.39 -14.58
CA SER A 182 11.07 3.42 -15.04
C SER A 182 10.97 3.74 -16.54
N PRO A 183 10.24 2.95 -17.32
CA PRO A 183 9.80 3.31 -18.66
C PRO A 183 8.53 4.18 -18.67
N ASP A 184 7.83 4.32 -17.54
CA ASP A 184 6.55 5.02 -17.44
C ASP A 184 6.74 6.53 -17.30
N GLN A 185 6.29 7.30 -18.31
CA GLN A 185 6.46 8.74 -18.34
C GLN A 185 5.70 9.45 -17.21
N GLU A 186 4.54 8.96 -16.80
CA GLU A 186 3.76 9.55 -15.71
C GLU A 186 4.51 9.41 -14.38
N ILE A 187 5.07 8.24 -14.13
CA ILE A 187 5.93 7.97 -12.95
C ILE A 187 7.16 8.87 -12.96
N LEU A 188 7.82 9.01 -14.13
CA LEU A 188 9.00 9.87 -14.27
C LEU A 188 8.67 11.35 -14.00
N ASP A 189 7.53 11.82 -14.46
CA ASP A 189 7.13 13.21 -14.25
C ASP A 189 6.80 13.49 -12.78
N LEU A 190 6.20 12.53 -12.08
CA LEU A 190 5.96 12.60 -10.63
C LEU A 190 7.28 12.57 -9.84
N ALA A 191 8.19 11.67 -10.18
CA ALA A 191 9.51 11.59 -9.52
C ALA A 191 10.30 12.90 -9.69
N LYS A 192 10.31 13.49 -10.90
CA LYS A 192 10.96 14.79 -11.16
C LYS A 192 10.34 15.91 -10.34
N ALA A 193 9.00 15.97 -10.27
CA ALA A 193 8.31 17.00 -9.47
C ALA A 193 8.69 16.90 -7.98
N MET A 194 8.85 15.67 -7.46
CA MET A 194 9.28 15.46 -6.07
C MET A 194 10.74 15.86 -5.87
N LEU A 195 11.64 15.57 -6.83
CA LEU A 195 13.03 15.99 -6.78
C LEU A 195 13.16 17.54 -6.85
N GLU A 196 12.32 18.21 -7.64
CA GLU A 196 12.24 19.67 -7.65
C GLU A 196 11.82 20.23 -6.28
N ASP A 197 10.84 19.61 -5.62
CA ASP A 197 10.45 20.00 -4.25
C ASP A 197 11.59 19.80 -3.25
N LEU A 198 12.36 18.70 -3.33
CA LEU A 198 13.56 18.48 -2.53
C LEU A 198 14.60 19.57 -2.75
N ALA A 199 14.87 19.93 -4.01
CA ALA A 199 15.82 20.99 -4.35
C ALA A 199 15.40 22.35 -3.76
N THR A 200 14.08 22.66 -3.66
CA THR A 200 13.59 23.86 -2.98
C THR A 200 13.83 23.87 -1.48
N GLN A 201 13.97 22.70 -0.86
CA GLN A 201 14.34 22.54 0.55
C GLN A 201 15.87 22.65 0.78
N GLY A 202 16.67 22.70 -0.29
CA GLY A 202 18.12 22.84 -0.24
C GLY A 202 18.88 21.52 -0.30
N TYR A 203 18.26 20.48 -0.85
CA TYR A 203 18.82 19.13 -1.04
C TYR A 203 18.90 18.75 -2.50
#